data_ff098a67307c4fd4f157578a150d226a
#
_entry.id   ff098a67307c4fd4f157578a150d226a
#
_cell.length_a   1.000
_cell.length_b   1.000
_cell.length_c   1.000
_cell.angle_alpha   90.00
_cell.angle_beta   90.00
_cell.angle_gamma   90.00
#
_symmetry.space_group_name_H-M   'P 1'
#
loop_
_entity.id
_entity.type
_entity.pdbx_description
1 polymer ?
#
loop_
_entity_poly.entity_id
_entity_poly.type
_entity_poly.pdbx_seq_one_letter_code
_entity_poly.pdbx_strand_id
1 'polypeptide(L)'
;MSDAALLPPGLAARAGAVADLIGERLATPARADAAAVRAARQTDMSFWSGASLSEGHAGLALLHRHTGVDHASAFVRAAFSATRENPLDHPGLFDGTAGLAFALQDVSRDESRFLPSLGKLHEQLARQVIATDWPRLPGSVADHHYDLVYGAAGITVQLCSASPVTSAVEEALDRCLRYLVWVATAGHWAVHGRLDTGMSHGAAGIAAALAAAWRRGRRVPGQRAALDELTAWLLAVGRGGGHGLRWPRTVPADDGEAAPAWCHGTGGVAAGLLAVARATGDRGLEDRAFAALDGLLDRVAAGDVPRSPTVCHGLAGLVVLAHEFASHGSQGAARALPGLARRLVDTADPDLPLLYRDHETTGHIVDNPGLLTGAAGIALTLRALATGHRPGWWTVLLPQ
;
A
#
# COMPACT_ATOMS: atom_id res chain seq x y z
N MET A 1 -18.18 -8.63 -18.51
CA MET A 1 -17.10 -9.64 -18.59
C MET A 1 -17.40 -10.67 -17.51
N SER A 2 -17.43 -11.97 -17.86
CA SER A 2 -17.76 -13.08 -16.96
C SER A 2 -16.86 -13.07 -15.73
N ASP A 3 -17.45 -13.17 -14.52
CA ASP A 3 -16.78 -13.45 -13.24
C ASP A 3 -16.16 -14.87 -13.29
N ALA A 4 -15.16 -15.06 -14.13
CA ALA A 4 -14.35 -16.27 -14.06
C ALA A 4 -13.53 -16.16 -12.77
N ALA A 5 -13.81 -17.06 -11.81
CA ALA A 5 -13.08 -17.13 -10.56
C ALA A 5 -11.57 -17.15 -10.85
N LEU A 6 -10.84 -16.18 -10.33
CA LEU A 6 -9.39 -16.02 -10.56
C LEU A 6 -8.57 -17.20 -9.98
N LEU A 7 -9.16 -17.95 -9.05
CA LEU A 7 -8.54 -19.13 -8.43
C LEU A 7 -9.42 -20.38 -8.54
N PRO A 8 -8.82 -21.59 -8.57
CA PRO A 8 -9.54 -22.84 -8.37
C PRO A 8 -10.26 -22.85 -7.00
N PRO A 9 -11.52 -23.36 -6.93
CA PRO A 9 -12.33 -23.31 -5.70
C PRO A 9 -11.65 -23.91 -4.48
N GLY A 10 -10.94 -25.03 -4.61
CA GLY A 10 -10.21 -25.65 -3.49
C GLY A 10 -9.07 -24.79 -2.96
N LEU A 11 -8.38 -24.02 -3.82
CA LEU A 11 -7.33 -23.10 -3.40
C LEU A 11 -7.93 -21.84 -2.72
N ALA A 12 -9.02 -21.31 -3.26
CA ALA A 12 -9.75 -20.20 -2.65
C ALA A 12 -10.26 -20.55 -1.24
N ALA A 13 -10.83 -21.76 -1.06
CA ALA A 13 -11.26 -22.23 0.26
C ALA A 13 -10.09 -22.36 1.25
N ARG A 14 -8.94 -22.89 0.82
CA ARG A 14 -7.72 -22.95 1.66
C ARG A 14 -7.20 -21.57 2.05
N ALA A 15 -7.19 -20.63 1.11
CA ALA A 15 -6.80 -19.25 1.38
C ALA A 15 -7.72 -18.61 2.43
N GLY A 16 -9.04 -18.82 2.32
CA GLY A 16 -10.00 -18.38 3.32
C GLY A 16 -9.73 -18.98 4.70
N ALA A 17 -9.50 -20.29 4.79
CA ALA A 17 -9.23 -20.97 6.07
C ALA A 17 -7.96 -20.44 6.77
N VAL A 18 -6.88 -20.18 6.01
CA VAL A 18 -5.66 -19.58 6.58
C VAL A 18 -5.93 -18.16 7.06
N ALA A 19 -6.68 -17.35 6.29
CA ALA A 19 -7.05 -16.00 6.70
C ALA A 19 -7.89 -15.99 7.98
N ASP A 20 -8.84 -16.92 8.10
CA ASP A 20 -9.68 -17.07 9.31
C ASP A 20 -8.86 -17.43 10.52
N LEU A 21 -7.90 -18.36 10.40
CA LEU A 21 -7.05 -18.77 11.51
C LEU A 21 -6.15 -17.62 12.00
N ILE A 22 -5.63 -16.78 11.11
CA ILE A 22 -4.90 -15.56 11.52
C ILE A 22 -5.86 -14.60 12.24
N GLY A 23 -7.06 -14.39 11.69
CA GLY A 23 -8.09 -13.57 12.31
C GLY A 23 -8.44 -14.02 13.72
N GLU A 24 -8.59 -15.32 13.95
CA GLU A 24 -8.82 -15.90 15.28
C GLU A 24 -7.66 -15.66 16.25
N ARG A 25 -6.41 -15.79 15.79
CA ARG A 25 -5.22 -15.52 16.61
C ARG A 25 -5.10 -14.04 16.99
N LEU A 26 -5.60 -13.15 16.15
CA LEU A 26 -5.64 -11.68 16.34
C LEU A 26 -7.04 -11.17 16.72
N ALA A 27 -7.93 -11.99 17.25
CA ALA A 27 -9.35 -11.69 17.43
C ALA A 27 -9.66 -10.53 18.38
N THR A 28 -8.72 -10.12 19.23
CA THR A 28 -8.92 -9.01 20.18
C THR A 28 -7.73 -8.06 20.19
N PRO A 29 -7.94 -6.76 20.50
CA PRO A 29 -6.84 -5.82 20.67
C PRO A 29 -5.75 -6.32 21.61
N ALA A 30 -6.11 -6.91 22.75
CA ALA A 30 -5.14 -7.44 23.71
C ALA A 30 -4.27 -8.58 23.14
N ARG A 31 -4.80 -9.43 22.27
CA ARG A 31 -4.01 -10.46 21.57
C ARG A 31 -3.06 -9.85 20.56
N ALA A 32 -3.50 -8.80 19.86
CA ALA A 32 -2.67 -8.06 18.92
C ALA A 32 -1.51 -7.34 19.64
N ASP A 33 -1.79 -6.67 20.75
CA ASP A 33 -0.78 -6.02 21.59
C ASP A 33 0.24 -7.03 22.13
N ALA A 34 -0.23 -8.18 22.61
CA ALA A 34 0.65 -9.25 23.05
C ALA A 34 1.53 -9.82 21.91
N ALA A 35 1.00 -9.88 20.68
CA ALA A 35 1.79 -10.27 19.51
C ALA A 35 2.84 -9.20 19.16
N ALA A 36 2.48 -7.91 19.21
CA ALA A 36 3.39 -6.80 18.98
C ALA A 36 4.53 -6.76 20.01
N VAL A 37 4.23 -7.01 21.29
CA VAL A 37 5.26 -7.14 22.34
C VAL A 37 6.21 -8.31 22.08
N ARG A 38 5.71 -9.43 21.57
CA ARG A 38 6.60 -10.55 21.17
C ARG A 38 7.49 -10.17 19.99
N ALA A 39 6.93 -9.51 18.97
CA ALA A 39 7.67 -9.04 17.81
C ALA A 39 8.79 -8.05 18.20
N ALA A 40 8.49 -7.10 19.09
CA ALA A 40 9.48 -6.15 19.59
C ALA A 40 10.68 -6.83 20.28
N ARG A 41 10.44 -7.95 20.99
CA ARG A 41 11.51 -8.73 21.62
C ARG A 41 12.40 -9.49 20.64
N GLN A 42 11.94 -9.68 19.40
CA GLN A 42 12.72 -10.37 18.36
C GLN A 42 13.68 -9.44 17.62
N THR A 43 13.47 -8.12 17.72
CA THR A 43 14.23 -7.09 16.98
C THR A 43 14.88 -6.05 17.86
N ASP A 44 14.61 -6.07 19.19
CA ASP A 44 14.93 -4.98 20.13
C ASP A 44 14.35 -3.60 19.71
N MET A 45 13.37 -3.62 18.81
CA MET A 45 12.66 -2.42 18.32
C MET A 45 11.15 -2.66 18.35
N SER A 46 10.38 -1.59 18.57
CA SER A 46 8.93 -1.62 18.45
C SER A 46 8.49 -0.84 17.23
N PHE A 47 7.87 -1.52 16.28
CA PHE A 47 7.20 -0.89 15.14
C PHE A 47 5.72 -0.63 15.42
N TRP A 48 5.18 -1.17 16.52
CA TRP A 48 3.77 -1.08 16.86
C TRP A 48 3.41 0.31 17.35
N SER A 49 2.50 0.96 16.64
CA SER A 49 1.83 2.19 17.05
C SER A 49 0.32 1.96 17.03
N GLY A 50 -0.32 2.01 18.18
CA GLY A 50 -1.71 1.55 18.34
C GLY A 50 -2.72 2.20 17.39
N ALA A 51 -2.50 3.42 16.93
CA ALA A 51 -3.37 4.11 15.96
C ALA A 51 -2.97 3.91 14.50
N SER A 52 -1.80 3.32 14.23
CA SER A 52 -1.23 3.15 12.89
C SER A 52 -2.07 2.23 12.00
N LEU A 53 -2.12 2.55 10.73
CA LEU A 53 -2.68 1.68 9.69
C LEU A 53 -1.70 0.56 9.33
N SER A 54 -0.39 0.86 9.30
CA SER A 54 0.63 -0.14 8.94
C SER A 54 0.80 -1.19 10.03
N GLU A 55 1.08 -0.75 11.25
CA GLU A 55 1.48 -1.61 12.37
C GLU A 55 0.69 -1.21 13.64
N GLY A 56 -0.65 -1.32 13.57
CA GLY A 56 -1.52 -0.95 14.67
C GLY A 56 -2.95 -1.42 14.53
N HIS A 57 -3.79 -1.01 15.49
CA HIS A 57 -5.18 -1.43 15.55
C HIS A 57 -6.01 -0.94 14.35
N ALA A 58 -5.64 0.18 13.70
CA ALA A 58 -6.37 0.65 12.53
C ALA A 58 -6.24 -0.36 11.36
N GLY A 59 -5.05 -0.93 11.12
CA GLY A 59 -4.88 -2.01 10.14
C GLY A 59 -5.65 -3.28 10.50
N LEU A 60 -5.69 -3.63 11.79
CA LEU A 60 -6.47 -4.78 12.26
C LEU A 60 -7.98 -4.57 12.21
N ALA A 61 -8.46 -3.33 12.31
CA ALA A 61 -9.86 -3.02 12.08
C ALA A 61 -10.30 -3.39 10.65
N LEU A 62 -9.44 -3.18 9.64
CA LEU A 62 -9.67 -3.64 8.27
C LEU A 62 -9.78 -5.17 8.20
N LEU A 63 -8.86 -5.91 8.84
CA LEU A 63 -8.93 -7.37 8.89
C LEU A 63 -10.27 -7.84 9.45
N HIS A 64 -10.66 -7.32 10.60
CA HIS A 64 -11.84 -7.78 11.30
C HIS A 64 -13.15 -7.30 10.69
N ARG A 65 -13.15 -6.23 9.89
CA ARG A 65 -14.30 -5.88 9.07
C ARG A 65 -14.68 -7.00 8.10
N HIS A 66 -13.70 -7.70 7.56
CA HIS A 66 -13.93 -8.82 6.63
C HIS A 66 -14.22 -10.16 7.34
N THR A 67 -14.08 -10.21 8.68
CA THR A 67 -14.36 -11.41 9.49
C THR A 67 -15.56 -11.23 10.42
N GLY A 68 -15.93 -9.99 10.78
CA GLY A 68 -17.09 -9.69 11.63
C GLY A 68 -17.07 -8.26 12.17
N VAL A 69 -18.16 -7.55 12.00
CA VAL A 69 -18.34 -6.12 12.35
C VAL A 69 -18.03 -5.82 13.82
N ASP A 70 -18.46 -6.67 14.76
CA ASP A 70 -18.24 -6.46 16.20
C ASP A 70 -16.75 -6.46 16.58
N HIS A 71 -15.95 -7.26 15.92
CA HIS A 71 -14.50 -7.26 16.11
C HIS A 71 -13.86 -5.99 15.55
N ALA A 72 -14.25 -5.51 14.37
CA ALA A 72 -13.76 -4.26 13.79
C ALA A 72 -13.96 -3.06 14.72
N SER A 73 -15.15 -2.95 15.35
CA SER A 73 -15.45 -1.91 16.33
C SER A 73 -14.53 -1.92 17.54
N ALA A 74 -14.11 -3.07 18.02
CA ALA A 74 -13.19 -3.18 19.15
C ALA A 74 -11.82 -2.60 18.78
N PHE A 75 -11.32 -2.90 17.58
CA PHE A 75 -10.06 -2.38 17.08
C PHE A 75 -10.11 -0.88 16.78
N VAL A 76 -11.21 -0.37 16.23
CA VAL A 76 -11.45 1.07 16.09
C VAL A 76 -11.35 1.79 17.45
N ARG A 77 -12.04 1.26 18.48
CA ARG A 77 -11.96 1.84 19.83
C ARG A 77 -10.54 1.78 20.41
N ALA A 78 -9.82 0.70 20.20
CA ALA A 78 -8.43 0.57 20.63
C ALA A 78 -7.51 1.59 19.93
N ALA A 79 -7.67 1.77 18.60
CA ALA A 79 -6.95 2.79 17.85
C ALA A 79 -7.21 4.21 18.40
N PHE A 80 -8.48 4.55 18.67
CA PHE A 80 -8.82 5.84 19.29
C PHE A 80 -8.33 5.97 20.74
N SER A 81 -8.26 4.87 21.50
CA SER A 81 -7.66 4.92 22.84
C SER A 81 -6.17 5.22 22.75
N ALA A 82 -5.47 4.60 21.81
CA ALA A 82 -4.05 4.83 21.59
C ALA A 82 -3.73 6.29 21.21
N THR A 83 -4.64 6.99 20.51
CA THR A 83 -4.43 8.42 20.20
C THR A 83 -4.50 9.35 21.42
N ARG A 84 -5.04 8.90 22.56
CA ARG A 84 -5.04 9.67 23.80
C ARG A 84 -3.69 9.63 24.51
N GLU A 85 -2.98 8.51 24.35
CA GLU A 85 -1.65 8.29 24.91
C GLU A 85 -0.56 8.86 23.99
N ASN A 86 -0.71 8.61 22.68
CA ASN A 86 0.18 9.08 21.63
C ASN A 86 -0.66 9.79 20.55
N PRO A 87 -0.86 11.11 20.65
CA PRO A 87 -1.63 11.89 19.68
C PRO A 87 -1.04 11.76 18.27
N LEU A 88 -1.92 11.68 17.27
CA LEU A 88 -1.51 11.75 15.86
C LEU A 88 -1.15 13.19 15.51
N ASP A 89 0.13 13.49 15.49
CA ASP A 89 0.69 14.82 15.24
C ASP A 89 1.06 15.07 13.77
N HIS A 90 1.02 14.02 12.94
CA HIS A 90 1.30 14.12 11.50
C HIS A 90 0.17 13.52 10.64
N PRO A 91 0.03 13.99 9.37
CA PRO A 91 -1.08 13.62 8.50
C PRO A 91 -0.91 12.29 7.74
N GLY A 92 0.22 11.59 7.83
CA GLY A 92 0.61 10.44 7.01
C GLY A 92 -0.44 9.33 6.85
N LEU A 93 -0.33 8.56 5.75
CA LEU A 93 -1.29 7.50 5.43
C LEU A 93 -1.08 6.25 6.27
N PHE A 94 0.16 5.81 6.49
CA PHE A 94 0.35 4.54 7.19
C PHE A 94 0.46 4.69 8.70
N ASP A 95 0.99 5.79 9.21
CA ASP A 95 1.17 5.99 10.65
C ASP A 95 0.45 7.21 11.24
N GLY A 96 -0.15 8.06 10.39
CA GLY A 96 -0.78 9.30 10.80
C GLY A 96 -2.31 9.33 10.71
N THR A 97 -2.84 10.56 10.75
CA THR A 97 -4.28 10.81 10.75
C THR A 97 -5.00 10.26 9.52
N ALA A 98 -4.37 10.29 8.32
CA ALA A 98 -4.97 9.76 7.10
C ALA A 98 -5.19 8.24 7.19
N GLY A 99 -4.27 7.50 7.81
CA GLY A 99 -4.43 6.05 7.99
C GLY A 99 -5.57 5.66 8.92
N LEU A 100 -5.70 6.34 10.05
CA LEU A 100 -6.83 6.12 10.95
C LEU A 100 -8.16 6.51 10.29
N ALA A 101 -8.19 7.62 9.55
CA ALA A 101 -9.36 8.04 8.78
C ALA A 101 -9.74 7.01 7.70
N PHE A 102 -8.74 6.44 7.00
CA PHE A 102 -8.96 5.39 6.00
C PHE A 102 -9.61 4.14 6.61
N ALA A 103 -9.05 3.63 7.71
CA ALA A 103 -9.61 2.46 8.40
C ALA A 103 -11.04 2.73 8.91
N LEU A 104 -11.25 3.90 9.53
CA LEU A 104 -12.57 4.29 10.02
C LEU A 104 -13.58 4.45 8.88
N GLN A 105 -13.17 5.01 7.74
CA GLN A 105 -14.02 5.15 6.56
C GLN A 105 -14.46 3.78 6.03
N ASP A 106 -13.56 2.81 6.00
CA ASP A 106 -13.88 1.46 5.56
C ASP A 106 -14.88 0.78 6.51
N VAL A 107 -14.64 0.84 7.83
CA VAL A 107 -15.55 0.30 8.85
C VAL A 107 -16.91 1.04 8.87
N SER A 108 -16.93 2.33 8.60
CA SER A 108 -18.16 3.14 8.58
C SER A 108 -19.15 2.76 7.48
N ARG A 109 -18.72 1.99 6.48
CA ARG A 109 -19.62 1.45 5.43
C ARG A 109 -20.64 0.49 6.01
N ASP A 110 -20.29 -0.24 7.05
CA ASP A 110 -21.15 -1.20 7.72
C ASP A 110 -21.70 -0.64 9.05
N GLU A 111 -20.99 0.33 9.67
CA GLU A 111 -21.33 0.91 10.95
C GLU A 111 -21.40 2.45 10.90
N SER A 112 -22.55 2.97 10.50
CA SER A 112 -22.79 4.43 10.33
C SER A 112 -22.59 5.26 11.61
N ARG A 113 -22.62 4.65 12.81
CA ARG A 113 -22.33 5.32 14.08
C ARG A 113 -20.93 5.98 14.13
N PHE A 114 -20.00 5.56 13.30
CA PHE A 114 -18.66 6.12 13.24
C PHE A 114 -18.51 7.33 12.30
N LEU A 115 -19.52 7.63 11.48
CA LEU A 115 -19.48 8.77 10.55
C LEU A 115 -19.18 10.12 11.22
N PRO A 116 -19.71 10.46 12.41
CA PRO A 116 -19.34 11.71 13.08
C PRO A 116 -17.86 11.77 13.48
N SER A 117 -17.27 10.64 13.90
CA SER A 117 -15.83 10.56 14.21
C SER A 117 -14.98 10.65 12.97
N LEU A 118 -15.41 10.04 11.87
CA LEU A 118 -14.76 10.15 10.57
C LEU A 118 -14.72 11.60 10.07
N GLY A 119 -15.84 12.34 10.19
CA GLY A 119 -15.89 13.77 9.85
C GLY A 119 -14.83 14.58 10.64
N LYS A 120 -14.72 14.34 11.95
CA LYS A 120 -13.71 14.99 12.79
C LYS A 120 -12.27 14.65 12.38
N LEU A 121 -12.00 13.39 11.99
CA LEU A 121 -10.68 13.00 11.49
C LEU A 121 -10.37 13.68 10.15
N HIS A 122 -11.32 13.80 9.22
CA HIS A 122 -11.11 14.53 7.98
C HIS A 122 -10.83 16.02 8.22
N GLU A 123 -11.52 16.65 9.17
CA GLU A 123 -11.25 18.03 9.58
C GLU A 123 -9.87 18.17 10.23
N GLN A 124 -9.47 17.23 11.09
CA GLN A 124 -8.15 17.20 11.69
C GLN A 124 -7.06 17.03 10.62
N LEU A 125 -7.23 16.07 9.73
CA LEU A 125 -6.32 15.83 8.60
C LEU A 125 -6.16 17.09 7.75
N ALA A 126 -7.27 17.74 7.39
CA ALA A 126 -7.24 18.98 6.61
C ALA A 126 -6.46 20.09 7.33
N ARG A 127 -6.72 20.31 8.63
CA ARG A 127 -5.97 21.29 9.44
C ARG A 127 -4.48 20.98 9.49
N GLN A 128 -4.08 19.72 9.69
CA GLN A 128 -2.68 19.31 9.71
C GLN A 128 -2.00 19.62 8.38
N VAL A 129 -2.63 19.22 7.25
CA VAL A 129 -2.10 19.48 5.90
C VAL A 129 -1.96 20.97 5.62
N ILE A 130 -2.96 21.78 6.01
CA ILE A 130 -2.96 23.23 5.80
C ILE A 130 -1.87 23.91 6.66
N ALA A 131 -1.63 23.40 7.87
CA ALA A 131 -0.61 23.93 8.79
C ALA A 131 0.80 23.44 8.47
N THR A 132 0.97 22.39 7.66
CA THR A 132 2.28 21.84 7.30
C THR A 132 3.03 22.85 6.41
N ASP A 133 4.25 23.19 6.82
CA ASP A 133 5.20 23.92 5.97
C ASP A 133 5.88 22.92 5.01
N TRP A 134 5.36 22.86 3.79
CA TRP A 134 5.86 21.95 2.75
C TRP A 134 7.17 22.51 2.16
N PRO A 135 8.34 21.87 2.37
CA PRO A 135 9.63 22.39 1.92
C PRO A 135 9.69 22.44 0.40
N ARG A 136 10.15 23.59 -0.16
CA ARG A 136 10.23 23.82 -1.61
C ARG A 136 11.63 24.25 -2.05
N LEU A 137 12.66 23.95 -1.26
CA LEU A 137 14.03 24.19 -1.65
C LEU A 137 14.62 22.91 -2.25
N PRO A 138 15.21 22.95 -3.46
CA PRO A 138 15.90 21.82 -4.02
C PRO A 138 16.94 21.25 -3.06
N GLY A 139 16.93 19.93 -2.85
CA GLY A 139 17.84 19.24 -1.92
C GLY A 139 17.44 19.29 -0.43
N SER A 140 16.36 20.00 -0.07
CA SER A 140 15.82 20.00 1.30
C SER A 140 14.62 19.08 1.50
N VAL A 141 14.13 18.48 0.43
CA VAL A 141 12.95 17.59 0.46
C VAL A 141 13.39 16.21 0.87
N ALA A 142 12.82 15.70 1.97
CA ALA A 142 12.95 14.29 2.36
C ALA A 142 11.74 13.50 1.84
N ASP A 143 11.89 12.18 1.72
CA ASP A 143 10.85 11.27 1.23
C ASP A 143 9.53 11.37 2.00
N HIS A 144 9.59 11.48 3.33
CA HIS A 144 8.41 11.62 4.18
C HIS A 144 7.54 12.87 3.91
N HIS A 145 8.02 13.85 3.13
CA HIS A 145 7.20 14.98 2.71
C HIS A 145 6.29 14.66 1.52
N TYR A 146 6.72 13.78 0.61
CA TYR A 146 6.00 13.54 -0.63
C TYR A 146 5.50 12.11 -0.82
N ASP A 147 6.05 11.13 -0.13
CA ASP A 147 5.87 9.71 -0.39
C ASP A 147 4.44 9.20 -0.12
N LEU A 148 4.22 7.92 -0.45
CA LEU A 148 2.93 7.26 -0.22
C LEU A 148 2.72 6.88 1.25
N VAL A 149 3.80 6.74 2.03
CA VAL A 149 3.74 6.24 3.41
C VAL A 149 3.39 7.37 4.38
N TYR A 150 4.17 8.45 4.37
CA TYR A 150 4.06 9.57 5.31
C TYR A 150 3.60 10.87 4.66
N GLY A 151 3.85 11.02 3.35
CA GLY A 151 3.84 12.29 2.66
C GLY A 151 2.56 12.60 1.89
N ALA A 152 2.67 13.65 1.07
CA ALA A 152 1.56 14.21 0.32
C ALA A 152 0.88 13.20 -0.62
N ALA A 153 1.60 12.17 -1.14
CA ALA A 153 1.00 11.16 -2.00
C ALA A 153 -0.01 10.30 -1.23
N GLY A 154 0.36 9.77 -0.06
CA GLY A 154 -0.56 8.98 0.76
C GLY A 154 -1.74 9.80 1.30
N ILE A 155 -1.48 11.05 1.72
CA ILE A 155 -2.52 11.98 2.16
C ILE A 155 -3.51 12.25 1.02
N THR A 156 -3.02 12.45 -0.21
CA THR A 156 -3.85 12.62 -1.41
C THR A 156 -4.79 11.43 -1.61
N VAL A 157 -4.32 10.20 -1.43
CA VAL A 157 -5.15 8.98 -1.55
C VAL A 157 -6.34 9.04 -0.60
N GLN A 158 -6.13 9.39 0.67
CA GLN A 158 -7.22 9.50 1.65
C GLN A 158 -8.14 10.68 1.36
N LEU A 159 -7.61 11.87 1.08
CA LEU A 159 -8.43 13.06 0.82
C LEU A 159 -9.28 12.92 -0.45
N CYS A 160 -8.78 12.22 -1.47
CA CYS A 160 -9.56 11.90 -2.68
C CYS A 160 -10.80 11.04 -2.41
N SER A 161 -10.81 10.27 -1.34
CA SER A 161 -11.92 9.38 -0.96
C SER A 161 -12.78 9.93 0.17
N ALA A 162 -12.41 11.08 0.76
CA ALA A 162 -13.12 11.69 1.88
C ALA A 162 -14.59 12.06 1.51
N SER A 163 -15.50 11.76 2.42
CA SER A 163 -16.92 12.09 2.30
C SER A 163 -17.51 12.36 3.70
N PRO A 164 -18.26 13.46 3.91
CA PRO A 164 -18.49 14.54 2.94
C PRO A 164 -17.24 15.36 2.64
N VAL A 165 -17.21 16.01 1.49
CA VAL A 165 -16.12 16.92 1.10
C VAL A 165 -16.46 18.31 1.66
N THR A 166 -15.60 18.84 2.54
CA THR A 166 -15.68 20.21 3.06
C THR A 166 -14.69 21.11 2.35
N SER A 167 -14.85 22.44 2.44
CA SER A 167 -13.89 23.39 1.86
C SER A 167 -12.46 23.21 2.38
N ALA A 168 -12.31 22.84 3.67
CA ALA A 168 -11.00 22.55 4.24
C ALA A 168 -10.37 21.28 3.66
N VAL A 169 -11.15 20.23 3.39
CA VAL A 169 -10.69 19.02 2.71
C VAL A 169 -10.28 19.32 1.27
N GLU A 170 -11.05 20.16 0.55
CA GLU A 170 -10.69 20.59 -0.81
C GLU A 170 -9.39 21.41 -0.84
N GLU A 171 -9.24 22.36 0.09
CA GLU A 171 -7.99 23.14 0.22
C GLU A 171 -6.79 22.25 0.53
N ALA A 172 -6.94 21.32 1.48
CA ALA A 172 -5.87 20.38 1.83
C ALA A 172 -5.47 19.52 0.63
N LEU A 173 -6.45 18.99 -0.11
CA LEU A 173 -6.18 18.20 -1.31
C LEU A 173 -5.47 19.04 -2.39
N ASP A 174 -5.92 20.26 -2.65
CA ASP A 174 -5.27 21.17 -3.61
C ASP A 174 -3.81 21.45 -3.22
N ARG A 175 -3.53 21.69 -1.93
CA ARG A 175 -2.15 21.87 -1.41
C ARG A 175 -1.28 20.64 -1.66
N CYS A 176 -1.76 19.43 -1.32
CA CYS A 176 -1.02 18.19 -1.59
C CYS A 176 -0.75 18.01 -3.08
N LEU A 177 -1.75 18.18 -3.94
CA LEU A 177 -1.60 18.02 -5.38
C LEU A 177 -0.61 19.03 -5.98
N ARG A 178 -0.67 20.30 -5.58
CA ARG A 178 0.30 21.33 -6.03
C ARG A 178 1.69 21.04 -5.53
N TYR A 179 1.82 20.50 -4.33
CA TYR A 179 3.11 20.09 -3.79
C TYR A 179 3.70 18.90 -4.58
N LEU A 180 2.90 17.88 -4.85
CA LEU A 180 3.34 16.72 -5.65
C LEU A 180 3.72 17.12 -7.08
N VAL A 181 2.98 18.05 -7.71
CA VAL A 181 3.34 18.59 -9.03
C VAL A 181 4.69 19.28 -8.97
N TRP A 182 4.93 20.12 -7.96
CA TRP A 182 6.22 20.78 -7.78
C TRP A 182 7.35 19.78 -7.52
N VAL A 183 7.12 18.75 -6.65
CA VAL A 183 8.10 17.69 -6.40
C VAL A 183 8.45 16.95 -7.67
N ALA A 184 7.47 16.61 -8.50
CA ALA A 184 7.68 15.90 -9.76
C ALA A 184 8.51 16.69 -10.76
N THR A 185 8.39 18.03 -10.75
CA THR A 185 9.10 18.89 -11.70
C THR A 185 10.60 18.94 -11.38
N ALA A 186 11.44 18.74 -12.38
CA ALA A 186 12.90 18.83 -12.31
C ALA A 186 13.55 17.89 -11.26
N GLY A 187 12.88 16.79 -10.88
CA GLY A 187 13.45 15.78 -9.98
C GLY A 187 13.63 16.23 -8.54
N HIS A 188 12.74 17.08 -8.01
CA HIS A 188 12.81 17.57 -6.62
C HIS A 188 12.63 16.47 -5.55
N TRP A 189 12.30 15.21 -5.94
CA TRP A 189 12.23 14.06 -5.04
C TRP A 189 13.60 13.38 -4.78
N ALA A 190 14.70 14.03 -5.16
CA ALA A 190 16.03 13.52 -4.86
C ALA A 190 16.35 13.67 -3.37
N VAL A 191 16.63 12.54 -2.70
CA VAL A 191 17.07 12.48 -1.32
C VAL A 191 18.56 12.12 -1.29
N HIS A 192 19.38 12.98 -0.71
CA HIS A 192 20.84 12.82 -0.71
C HIS A 192 21.45 12.57 -2.11
N GLY A 193 20.92 13.24 -3.13
CA GLY A 193 21.37 13.10 -4.52
C GLY A 193 20.91 11.81 -5.22
N ARG A 194 19.98 11.08 -4.63
CA ARG A 194 19.38 9.83 -5.19
C ARG A 194 17.91 10.02 -5.43
N LEU A 195 17.41 9.47 -6.52
CA LEU A 195 16.01 9.45 -6.91
C LEU A 195 15.45 8.04 -6.69
N ASP A 196 14.51 7.86 -5.78
CA ASP A 196 13.82 6.57 -5.56
C ASP A 196 12.79 6.34 -6.67
N THR A 197 12.74 5.12 -7.22
CA THR A 197 11.82 4.74 -8.29
C THR A 197 10.51 4.16 -7.76
N GLY A 198 10.50 3.71 -6.50
CA GLY A 198 9.50 2.82 -5.91
C GLY A 198 8.12 3.40 -5.70
N MET A 199 7.21 2.51 -5.29
CA MET A 199 5.84 2.88 -4.94
C MET A 199 5.76 3.53 -3.57
N SER A 200 6.50 3.03 -2.58
CA SER A 200 6.41 3.53 -1.20
C SER A 200 7.00 4.93 -1.05
N HIS A 201 8.21 5.17 -1.56
CA HIS A 201 8.98 6.39 -1.30
C HIS A 201 9.44 7.14 -2.55
N GLY A 202 9.02 6.69 -3.76
CA GLY A 202 9.59 7.19 -4.99
C GLY A 202 8.60 7.70 -6.03
N ALA A 203 9.13 7.85 -7.24
CA ALA A 203 8.43 8.43 -8.39
C ALA A 203 7.14 7.67 -8.74
N ALA A 204 7.12 6.34 -8.61
CA ALA A 204 5.94 5.53 -8.91
C ALA A 204 4.77 5.86 -7.97
N GLY A 205 5.04 6.08 -6.67
CA GLY A 205 4.02 6.48 -5.69
C GLY A 205 3.47 7.88 -5.94
N ILE A 206 4.34 8.84 -6.27
CA ILE A 206 3.93 10.20 -6.65
C ILE A 206 3.01 10.14 -7.88
N ALA A 207 3.44 9.41 -8.93
CA ALA A 207 2.68 9.26 -10.17
C ALA A 207 1.32 8.59 -9.93
N ALA A 208 1.26 7.53 -9.11
CA ALA A 208 0.04 6.83 -8.77
C ALA A 208 -0.95 7.73 -8.01
N ALA A 209 -0.49 8.52 -7.04
CA ALA A 209 -1.34 9.45 -6.29
C ALA A 209 -1.90 10.57 -7.18
N LEU A 210 -1.06 11.19 -8.04
CA LEU A 210 -1.50 12.18 -9.03
C LEU A 210 -2.51 11.57 -10.03
N ALA A 211 -2.27 10.33 -10.49
CA ALA A 211 -3.16 9.61 -11.39
C ALA A 211 -4.51 9.28 -10.73
N ALA A 212 -4.52 8.86 -9.47
CA ALA A 212 -5.73 8.60 -8.72
C ALA A 212 -6.60 9.85 -8.56
N ALA A 213 -5.99 10.99 -8.22
CA ALA A 213 -6.68 12.28 -8.18
C ALA A 213 -7.21 12.68 -9.57
N TRP A 214 -6.41 12.48 -10.63
CA TRP A 214 -6.81 12.74 -12.01
C TRP A 214 -8.05 11.94 -12.41
N ARG A 215 -8.13 10.66 -12.11
CA ARG A 215 -9.31 9.82 -12.41
C ARG A 215 -10.57 10.29 -11.70
N ARG A 216 -10.43 10.85 -10.49
CA ARG A 216 -11.54 11.41 -9.71
C ARG A 216 -11.93 12.83 -10.09
N GLY A 217 -11.40 13.36 -11.20
CA GLY A 217 -11.69 14.71 -11.69
C GLY A 217 -11.00 15.82 -10.88
N ARG A 218 -10.11 15.50 -9.95
CA ARG A 218 -9.35 16.49 -9.20
C ARG A 218 -8.16 16.97 -10.03
N ARG A 219 -8.13 18.26 -10.33
CA ARG A 219 -7.20 18.89 -11.28
C ARG A 219 -6.53 20.10 -10.67
N VAL A 220 -5.19 20.14 -10.80
CA VAL A 220 -4.39 21.34 -10.52
C VAL A 220 -3.52 21.69 -11.73
N PRO A 221 -3.13 22.96 -11.90
CA PRO A 221 -2.21 23.36 -12.97
C PRO A 221 -0.92 22.54 -12.93
N GLY A 222 -0.46 22.09 -14.10
CA GLY A 222 0.77 21.31 -14.25
C GLY A 222 0.64 19.82 -13.95
N GLN A 223 -0.49 19.32 -13.41
CA GLN A 223 -0.65 17.93 -13.00
C GLN A 223 -0.43 16.94 -14.17
N ARG A 224 -0.94 17.24 -15.37
CA ARG A 224 -0.73 16.38 -16.54
C ARG A 224 0.75 16.35 -16.94
N ALA A 225 1.41 17.48 -16.98
CA ALA A 225 2.83 17.57 -17.30
C ALA A 225 3.70 16.81 -16.26
N ALA A 226 3.34 16.89 -14.97
CA ALA A 226 4.01 16.12 -13.92
C ALA A 226 3.85 14.61 -14.13
N LEU A 227 2.67 14.12 -14.52
CA LEU A 227 2.45 12.71 -14.86
C LEU A 227 3.29 12.28 -16.06
N ASP A 228 3.36 13.10 -17.11
CA ASP A 228 4.15 12.83 -18.31
C ASP A 228 5.65 12.81 -17.99
N GLU A 229 6.15 13.74 -17.16
CA GLU A 229 7.56 13.83 -16.74
C GLU A 229 7.99 12.61 -15.89
N LEU A 230 7.20 12.28 -14.87
CA LEU A 230 7.47 11.09 -14.03
C LEU A 230 7.45 9.80 -14.86
N THR A 231 6.49 9.67 -15.77
CA THR A 231 6.39 8.50 -16.66
C THR A 231 7.60 8.41 -17.59
N ALA A 232 7.97 9.50 -18.24
CA ALA A 232 9.12 9.55 -19.13
C ALA A 232 10.42 9.21 -18.39
N TRP A 233 10.60 9.76 -17.18
CA TRP A 233 11.75 9.47 -16.33
C TRP A 233 11.80 7.99 -15.92
N LEU A 234 10.70 7.43 -15.41
CA LEU A 234 10.62 6.02 -15.04
C LEU A 234 10.97 5.11 -16.23
N LEU A 235 10.44 5.40 -17.42
CA LEU A 235 10.75 4.63 -18.62
C LEU A 235 12.22 4.77 -19.05
N ALA A 236 12.84 5.95 -18.87
CA ALA A 236 14.23 6.21 -19.22
C ALA A 236 15.22 5.49 -18.29
N VAL A 237 14.91 5.35 -17.00
CA VAL A 237 15.79 4.67 -16.02
C VAL A 237 15.53 3.18 -15.93
N GLY A 238 14.46 2.68 -16.54
CA GLY A 238 14.18 1.25 -16.68
C GLY A 238 15.25 0.54 -17.50
N ARG A 239 15.73 -0.60 -16.99
CA ARG A 239 16.75 -1.42 -17.67
C ARG A 239 16.06 -2.57 -18.39
N GLY A 240 16.30 -2.70 -19.71
CA GLY A 240 15.78 -3.79 -20.51
C GLY A 240 16.54 -5.10 -20.29
N GLY A 241 15.86 -6.23 -20.44
CA GLY A 241 16.43 -7.58 -20.39
C GLY A 241 15.48 -8.61 -20.98
N GLY A 242 15.89 -9.89 -21.01
CA GLY A 242 15.07 -11.00 -21.57
C GLY A 242 13.70 -11.21 -20.89
N HIS A 243 13.50 -10.61 -19.72
CA HIS A 243 12.26 -10.66 -18.96
C HIS A 243 11.65 -9.26 -18.77
N GLY A 244 11.70 -8.38 -19.77
CA GLY A 244 11.11 -7.05 -19.74
C GLY A 244 11.93 -5.99 -19.00
N LEU A 245 11.28 -4.84 -18.71
CA LEU A 245 11.90 -3.73 -17.99
C LEU A 245 12.04 -4.05 -16.50
N ARG A 246 13.14 -3.58 -15.92
CA ARG A 246 13.48 -3.69 -14.49
C ARG A 246 13.95 -2.36 -13.95
N TRP A 247 13.66 -2.08 -12.70
CA TRP A 247 14.06 -0.82 -12.06
C TRP A 247 14.94 -1.08 -10.85
N PRO A 248 16.06 -0.32 -10.70
CA PRO A 248 16.78 -0.25 -9.44
C PRO A 248 15.91 0.45 -8.39
N ARG A 249 16.27 0.28 -7.11
CA ARG A 249 15.58 1.04 -6.04
C ARG A 249 15.81 2.55 -6.22
N THR A 250 17.03 2.96 -6.45
CA THR A 250 17.42 4.38 -6.59
C THR A 250 18.24 4.63 -7.83
N VAL A 251 18.30 5.89 -8.27
CA VAL A 251 19.15 6.38 -9.37
C VAL A 251 19.98 7.56 -8.84
N PRO A 252 21.33 7.52 -8.87
CA PRO A 252 22.17 6.39 -9.29
C PRO A 252 21.86 5.11 -8.50
N ALA A 253 22.02 3.96 -9.16
CA ALA A 253 21.73 2.68 -8.52
C ALA A 253 22.73 2.38 -7.40
N ASP A 254 22.24 1.87 -6.28
CA ASP A 254 23.05 1.08 -5.37
C ASP A 254 23.35 -0.27 -6.02
N ASP A 255 24.41 -0.95 -5.59
CA ASP A 255 24.77 -2.24 -6.12
C ASP A 255 23.63 -3.26 -5.93
N GLY A 256 23.08 -3.71 -7.06
CA GLY A 256 22.04 -4.73 -7.09
C GLY A 256 20.70 -4.30 -7.68
N GLU A 257 19.92 -5.29 -8.09
CA GLU A 257 18.51 -5.11 -8.46
C GLU A 257 17.67 -5.03 -7.21
N ALA A 258 16.62 -4.21 -7.24
CA ALA A 258 15.63 -4.22 -6.18
C ALA A 258 14.93 -5.59 -6.15
N ALA A 259 14.74 -6.14 -4.95
CA ALA A 259 13.99 -7.37 -4.75
C ALA A 259 12.58 -7.27 -5.36
N PRO A 260 11.98 -8.38 -5.79
CA PRO A 260 10.60 -8.39 -6.27
C PRO A 260 9.65 -8.00 -5.12
N ALA A 261 9.12 -6.76 -5.17
CA ALA A 261 8.33 -6.19 -4.08
C ALA A 261 7.30 -5.19 -4.60
N TRP A 262 6.34 -4.86 -3.73
CA TRP A 262 5.42 -3.74 -3.96
C TRP A 262 6.10 -2.40 -3.66
N CYS A 263 6.82 -2.30 -2.55
CA CYS A 263 7.38 -1.01 -2.09
C CYS A 263 8.46 -0.46 -3.02
N HIS A 264 9.30 -1.32 -3.57
CA HIS A 264 10.41 -0.94 -4.44
C HIS A 264 10.52 -1.83 -5.67
N GLY A 265 11.24 -1.36 -6.69
CA GLY A 265 11.56 -2.15 -7.88
C GLY A 265 10.39 -2.34 -8.84
N THR A 266 10.51 -3.38 -9.66
CA THR A 266 9.66 -3.58 -10.84
C THR A 266 8.17 -3.66 -10.52
N GLY A 267 7.78 -4.32 -9.43
CA GLY A 267 6.37 -4.53 -9.08
C GLY A 267 5.63 -3.21 -8.81
N GLY A 268 6.18 -2.40 -7.91
CA GLY A 268 5.59 -1.09 -7.58
C GLY A 268 5.65 -0.10 -8.74
N VAL A 269 6.76 -0.09 -9.50
CA VAL A 269 6.88 0.79 -10.67
C VAL A 269 5.86 0.42 -11.75
N ALA A 270 5.70 -0.87 -12.05
CA ALA A 270 4.68 -1.33 -13.00
C ALA A 270 3.28 -0.89 -12.57
N ALA A 271 2.96 -0.98 -11.27
CA ALA A 271 1.66 -0.52 -10.74
C ALA A 271 1.48 1.00 -10.88
N GLY A 272 2.52 1.79 -10.63
CA GLY A 272 2.49 3.24 -10.84
C GLY A 272 2.25 3.61 -12.32
N LEU A 273 2.95 2.93 -13.24
CA LEU A 273 2.76 3.12 -14.68
C LEU A 273 1.34 2.70 -15.12
N LEU A 274 0.80 1.60 -14.59
CA LEU A 274 -0.57 1.18 -14.84
C LEU A 274 -1.58 2.23 -14.36
N ALA A 275 -1.38 2.79 -13.17
CA ALA A 275 -2.24 3.85 -12.64
C ALA A 275 -2.28 5.08 -13.56
N VAL A 276 -1.10 5.51 -14.06
CA VAL A 276 -1.00 6.62 -15.03
C VAL A 276 -1.67 6.26 -16.34
N ALA A 277 -1.38 5.09 -16.92
CA ALA A 277 -1.96 4.62 -18.17
C ALA A 277 -3.50 4.68 -18.15
N ARG A 278 -4.09 4.19 -17.07
CA ARG A 278 -5.55 4.19 -16.88
C ARG A 278 -6.13 5.58 -16.62
N ALA A 279 -5.37 6.46 -15.98
CA ALA A 279 -5.80 7.84 -15.75
C ALA A 279 -5.78 8.69 -17.02
N THR A 280 -4.85 8.40 -17.92
CA THR A 280 -4.63 9.15 -19.16
C THR A 280 -5.23 8.51 -20.41
N GLY A 281 -5.65 7.22 -20.31
CA GLY A 281 -6.13 6.44 -21.45
C GLY A 281 -5.01 5.96 -22.39
N ASP A 282 -3.76 5.91 -21.92
CA ASP A 282 -2.59 5.51 -22.70
C ASP A 282 -2.44 3.98 -22.72
N ARG A 283 -2.93 3.34 -23.78
CA ARG A 283 -2.84 1.88 -23.95
C ARG A 283 -1.40 1.41 -24.15
N GLY A 284 -0.54 2.19 -24.80
CA GLY A 284 0.86 1.80 -25.00
C GLY A 284 1.62 1.76 -23.67
N LEU A 285 1.29 2.65 -22.73
CA LEU A 285 1.83 2.62 -21.37
C LEU A 285 1.26 1.45 -20.56
N GLU A 286 -0.04 1.13 -20.72
CA GLU A 286 -0.67 -0.04 -20.10
C GLU A 286 0.01 -1.34 -20.52
N ASP A 287 0.26 -1.52 -21.82
CA ASP A 287 0.97 -2.70 -22.35
C ASP A 287 2.40 -2.81 -21.79
N ARG A 288 3.11 -1.70 -21.64
CA ARG A 288 4.45 -1.67 -21.02
C ARG A 288 4.40 -2.04 -19.53
N ALA A 289 3.41 -1.55 -18.80
CA ALA A 289 3.19 -1.92 -17.40
C ALA A 289 2.90 -3.42 -17.26
N PHE A 290 2.07 -3.99 -18.14
CA PHE A 290 1.79 -5.43 -18.18
C PHE A 290 3.05 -6.23 -18.48
N ALA A 291 3.81 -5.87 -19.52
CA ALA A 291 5.05 -6.55 -19.87
C ALA A 291 6.10 -6.51 -18.74
N ALA A 292 6.18 -5.41 -18.01
CA ALA A 292 7.09 -5.27 -16.87
C ALA A 292 6.70 -6.21 -15.71
N LEU A 293 5.41 -6.25 -15.34
CA LEU A 293 4.95 -7.16 -14.29
C LEU A 293 5.06 -8.63 -14.73
N ASP A 294 4.65 -8.95 -15.96
CA ASP A 294 4.73 -10.33 -16.49
C ASP A 294 6.19 -10.82 -16.44
N GLY A 295 7.17 -10.01 -16.86
CA GLY A 295 8.59 -10.33 -16.75
C GLY A 295 9.09 -10.49 -15.31
N LEU A 296 8.56 -9.73 -14.35
CA LEU A 296 8.83 -9.96 -12.93
C LEU A 296 8.28 -11.32 -12.48
N LEU A 297 7.03 -11.65 -12.84
CA LEU A 297 6.38 -12.91 -12.46
C LEU A 297 7.08 -14.12 -13.07
N ASP A 298 7.60 -14.01 -14.28
CA ASP A 298 8.44 -15.04 -14.90
C ASP A 298 9.73 -15.30 -14.11
N ARG A 299 10.40 -14.26 -13.62
CA ARG A 299 11.57 -14.42 -12.74
C ARG A 299 11.21 -15.07 -11.41
N VAL A 300 10.09 -14.68 -10.81
CA VAL A 300 9.58 -15.31 -9.58
C VAL A 300 9.29 -16.79 -9.79
N ALA A 301 8.72 -17.15 -10.95
CA ALA A 301 8.50 -18.55 -11.34
C ALA A 301 9.82 -19.31 -11.54
N ALA A 302 10.87 -18.63 -12.04
CA ALA A 302 12.22 -19.18 -12.21
C ALA A 302 13.05 -19.27 -10.90
N GLY A 303 12.52 -18.77 -9.76
CA GLY A 303 13.15 -18.91 -8.46
C GLY A 303 13.54 -17.62 -7.75
N ASP A 304 13.39 -16.44 -8.38
CA ASP A 304 13.61 -15.13 -7.75
C ASP A 304 12.42 -14.77 -6.83
N VAL A 305 12.26 -15.53 -5.76
CA VAL A 305 11.11 -15.42 -4.86
C VAL A 305 11.46 -14.55 -3.65
N PRO A 306 10.63 -13.57 -3.26
CA PRO A 306 10.86 -12.83 -2.05
C PRO A 306 10.85 -13.76 -0.83
N ARG A 307 11.77 -13.53 0.10
CA ARG A 307 11.85 -14.32 1.34
C ARG A 307 10.70 -14.03 2.30
N SER A 308 10.28 -12.77 2.36
CA SER A 308 9.15 -12.33 3.18
C SER A 308 7.81 -12.78 2.57
N PRO A 309 6.84 -13.20 3.39
CA PRO A 309 5.47 -13.46 2.94
C PRO A 309 4.58 -12.19 2.91
N THR A 310 5.04 -11.04 3.39
CA THR A 310 4.24 -9.86 3.70
C THR A 310 3.80 -9.06 2.46
N VAL A 311 2.98 -8.02 2.69
CA VAL A 311 2.46 -7.16 1.62
C VAL A 311 3.51 -6.18 1.12
N CYS A 312 4.30 -5.59 2.03
CA CYS A 312 5.26 -4.54 1.68
C CYS A 312 6.33 -5.04 0.70
N HIS A 313 7.07 -6.07 1.11
CA HIS A 313 8.26 -6.54 0.39
C HIS A 313 8.25 -8.06 0.18
N GLY A 314 7.06 -8.66 0.18
CA GLY A 314 6.91 -10.09 0.15
C GLY A 314 5.92 -10.64 -0.86
N LEU A 315 5.66 -11.94 -0.67
CA LEU A 315 4.83 -12.72 -1.59
C LEU A 315 3.38 -12.24 -1.65
N ALA A 316 2.79 -11.78 -0.52
CA ALA A 316 1.44 -11.24 -0.50
C ALA A 316 1.32 -9.97 -1.35
N GLY A 317 2.35 -9.10 -1.36
CA GLY A 317 2.39 -7.94 -2.26
C GLY A 317 2.39 -8.32 -3.74
N LEU A 318 3.15 -9.37 -4.11
CA LEU A 318 3.11 -9.89 -5.48
C LEU A 318 1.76 -10.47 -5.85
N VAL A 319 1.08 -11.14 -4.91
CA VAL A 319 -0.30 -11.63 -5.12
C VAL A 319 -1.26 -10.46 -5.37
N VAL A 320 -1.17 -9.39 -4.58
CA VAL A 320 -1.98 -8.17 -4.78
C VAL A 320 -1.74 -7.58 -6.17
N LEU A 321 -0.48 -7.44 -6.58
CA LEU A 321 -0.12 -6.94 -7.91
C LEU A 321 -0.63 -7.84 -9.03
N ALA A 322 -0.42 -9.16 -8.93
CA ALA A 322 -0.88 -10.11 -9.94
C ALA A 322 -2.40 -10.11 -10.07
N HIS A 323 -3.13 -10.06 -8.96
CA HIS A 323 -4.59 -9.98 -8.98
C HIS A 323 -5.07 -8.68 -9.64
N GLU A 324 -4.47 -7.53 -9.28
CA GLU A 324 -4.82 -6.23 -9.85
C GLU A 324 -4.62 -6.24 -11.38
N PHE A 325 -3.45 -6.66 -11.84
CA PHE A 325 -3.13 -6.70 -13.27
C PHE A 325 -3.98 -7.70 -14.05
N ALA A 326 -4.27 -8.86 -13.46
CA ALA A 326 -5.18 -9.85 -14.06
C ALA A 326 -6.60 -9.27 -14.23
N SER A 327 -7.10 -8.52 -13.24
CA SER A 327 -8.40 -7.86 -13.30
C SER A 327 -8.47 -6.77 -14.39
N HIS A 328 -7.31 -6.24 -14.80
CA HIS A 328 -7.17 -5.29 -15.89
C HIS A 328 -6.81 -5.91 -17.24
N GLY A 329 -6.70 -7.24 -17.33
CA GLY A 329 -6.54 -7.98 -18.57
C GLY A 329 -5.14 -8.51 -18.86
N SER A 330 -4.15 -8.36 -17.94
CA SER A 330 -2.85 -9.02 -18.10
C SER A 330 -3.01 -10.54 -18.07
N GLN A 331 -2.65 -11.17 -19.17
CA GLN A 331 -2.71 -12.64 -19.31
C GLN A 331 -1.56 -13.33 -18.54
N GLY A 332 -0.40 -12.68 -18.43
CA GLY A 332 0.73 -13.19 -17.65
C GLY A 332 0.40 -13.22 -16.17
N ALA A 333 -0.13 -12.10 -15.63
CA ALA A 333 -0.58 -12.02 -14.25
C ALA A 333 -1.70 -13.04 -13.94
N ALA A 334 -2.67 -13.20 -14.83
CA ALA A 334 -3.75 -14.18 -14.66
C ALA A 334 -3.23 -15.62 -14.59
N ARG A 335 -2.22 -15.97 -15.41
CA ARG A 335 -1.57 -17.30 -15.38
C ARG A 335 -0.73 -17.50 -14.10
N ALA A 336 -0.03 -16.47 -13.63
CA ALA A 336 0.87 -16.57 -12.48
C ALA A 336 0.13 -16.60 -11.14
N LEU A 337 -1.02 -15.92 -11.03
CA LEU A 337 -1.75 -15.73 -9.79
C LEU A 337 -2.07 -17.02 -9.01
N PRO A 338 -2.56 -18.13 -9.63
CA PRO A 338 -2.81 -19.37 -8.88
C PRO A 338 -1.54 -19.98 -8.28
N GLY A 339 -0.39 -19.86 -8.96
CA GLY A 339 0.90 -20.34 -8.46
C GLY A 339 1.39 -19.54 -7.25
N LEU A 340 1.29 -18.21 -7.32
CA LEU A 340 1.63 -17.31 -6.21
C LEU A 340 0.72 -17.56 -5.00
N ALA A 341 -0.59 -17.64 -5.22
CA ALA A 341 -1.57 -17.91 -4.19
C ALA A 341 -1.32 -19.26 -3.49
N ARG A 342 -1.04 -20.31 -4.27
CA ARG A 342 -0.70 -21.62 -3.71
C ARG A 342 0.54 -21.54 -2.85
N ARG A 343 1.62 -20.90 -3.34
CA ARG A 343 2.85 -20.72 -2.58
C ARG A 343 2.61 -19.99 -1.26
N LEU A 344 1.82 -18.90 -1.28
CA LEU A 344 1.50 -18.16 -0.06
C LEU A 344 0.72 -19.04 0.93
N VAL A 345 -0.27 -19.81 0.48
CA VAL A 345 -1.04 -20.74 1.33
C VAL A 345 -0.17 -21.85 1.86
N ASP A 346 0.72 -22.44 1.04
CA ASP A 346 1.54 -23.59 1.42
C ASP A 346 2.69 -23.22 2.36
N THR A 347 3.07 -21.95 2.47
CA THR A 347 4.07 -21.46 3.45
C THR A 347 3.49 -21.13 4.81
N ALA A 348 2.17 -21.23 4.99
CA ALA A 348 1.56 -21.11 6.33
C ALA A 348 2.02 -22.23 7.25
N ASP A 349 2.58 -21.88 8.39
CA ASP A 349 3.04 -22.83 9.41
C ASP A 349 2.15 -22.74 10.67
N PRO A 350 1.32 -23.75 10.95
CA PRO A 350 0.43 -23.76 12.10
C PRO A 350 1.14 -23.67 13.46
N ASP A 351 2.41 -24.08 13.53
CA ASP A 351 3.21 -24.06 14.75
C ASP A 351 3.73 -22.66 15.09
N LEU A 352 3.74 -21.73 14.12
CA LEU A 352 4.10 -20.32 14.33
C LEU A 352 2.93 -19.56 14.99
N PRO A 353 3.21 -18.58 15.87
CA PRO A 353 2.19 -17.78 16.56
C PRO A 353 1.16 -17.10 15.63
N LEU A 354 1.59 -16.62 14.45
CA LEU A 354 0.76 -15.93 13.46
C LEU A 354 0.80 -16.61 12.08
N LEU A 355 1.16 -17.87 11.99
CA LEU A 355 1.30 -18.70 10.80
C LEU A 355 2.44 -18.27 9.85
N TYR A 356 2.94 -17.07 9.97
CA TYR A 356 3.96 -16.49 9.11
C TYR A 356 4.93 -15.66 9.94
N ARG A 357 6.15 -15.54 9.45
CA ARG A 357 7.14 -14.59 9.95
C ARG A 357 7.59 -13.67 8.83
N ASP A 358 7.74 -12.40 9.14
CA ASP A 358 8.40 -11.46 8.26
C ASP A 358 9.91 -11.72 8.24
N HIS A 359 10.51 -11.61 7.08
CA HIS A 359 11.96 -11.59 6.88
C HIS A 359 12.34 -10.16 6.49
N GLU A 360 12.68 -9.38 7.49
CA GLU A 360 13.04 -7.98 7.29
C GLU A 360 14.33 -7.80 6.50
N THR A 361 14.47 -6.66 5.84
CA THR A 361 15.69 -6.28 5.10
C THR A 361 16.90 -6.13 6.02
N THR A 362 16.69 -5.91 7.32
CA THR A 362 17.71 -5.88 8.38
C THR A 362 18.23 -7.26 8.75
N GLY A 363 17.59 -8.33 8.28
CA GLY A 363 17.93 -9.71 8.59
C GLY A 363 17.17 -10.30 9.78
N HIS A 364 16.34 -9.54 10.47
CA HIS A 364 15.48 -10.06 11.54
C HIS A 364 14.33 -10.90 10.98
N ILE A 365 13.88 -11.88 11.78
CA ILE A 365 12.71 -12.71 11.48
C ILE A 365 11.69 -12.48 12.58
N VAL A 366 10.51 -11.95 12.21
CA VAL A 366 9.59 -11.32 13.16
C VAL A 366 8.17 -11.87 13.03
N ASP A 367 7.55 -12.20 14.17
CA ASP A 367 6.12 -12.54 14.28
C ASP A 367 5.27 -11.24 14.33
N ASN A 368 5.22 -10.49 13.24
CA ASN A 368 4.56 -9.19 13.17
C ASN A 368 3.04 -9.33 12.96
N PRO A 369 2.17 -8.70 13.81
CA PRO A 369 0.72 -8.73 13.62
C PRO A 369 0.18 -7.73 12.59
N GLY A 370 0.97 -6.75 12.12
CA GLY A 370 0.53 -5.60 11.36
C GLY A 370 0.00 -5.87 9.95
N LEU A 371 -0.45 -4.78 9.30
CA LEU A 371 -0.98 -4.82 7.94
C LEU A 371 0.14 -4.86 6.89
N LEU A 372 1.12 -3.97 7.01
CA LEU A 372 2.06 -3.74 5.91
C LEU A 372 3.16 -4.81 5.87
N THR A 373 3.74 -5.11 7.03
CA THR A 373 4.83 -6.09 7.18
C THR A 373 4.46 -7.27 8.09
N GLY A 374 3.16 -7.55 8.24
CA GLY A 374 2.70 -8.57 9.17
C GLY A 374 1.57 -9.47 8.69
N ALA A 375 1.11 -10.30 9.62
CA ALA A 375 0.11 -11.34 9.37
C ALA A 375 -1.27 -10.81 8.97
N ALA A 376 -1.66 -9.62 9.45
CA ALA A 376 -2.95 -9.03 9.09
C ALA A 376 -3.03 -8.73 7.59
N GLY A 377 -1.96 -8.20 6.98
CA GLY A 377 -1.94 -7.96 5.54
C GLY A 377 -1.96 -9.24 4.72
N ILE A 378 -1.27 -10.27 5.19
CA ILE A 378 -1.30 -11.60 4.56
C ILE A 378 -2.73 -12.16 4.61
N ALA A 379 -3.39 -12.11 5.77
CA ALA A 379 -4.76 -12.60 5.93
C ALA A 379 -5.76 -11.82 5.06
N LEU A 380 -5.64 -10.50 4.99
CA LEU A 380 -6.45 -9.65 4.12
C LEU A 380 -6.25 -9.97 2.63
N THR A 381 -5.01 -10.27 2.22
CA THR A 381 -4.70 -10.70 0.85
C THR A 381 -5.33 -12.06 0.54
N LEU A 382 -5.17 -13.04 1.45
CA LEU A 382 -5.77 -14.37 1.32
C LEU A 382 -7.31 -14.30 1.30
N ARG A 383 -7.91 -13.39 2.08
CA ARG A 383 -9.36 -13.15 2.08
C ARG A 383 -9.83 -12.61 0.72
N ALA A 384 -9.10 -11.67 0.13
CA ALA A 384 -9.40 -11.15 -1.21
C ALA A 384 -9.36 -12.28 -2.25
N LEU A 385 -8.38 -13.16 -2.17
CA LEU A 385 -8.28 -14.34 -3.04
C LEU A 385 -9.46 -15.32 -2.85
N ALA A 386 -9.89 -15.53 -1.60
CA ALA A 386 -11.00 -16.43 -1.29
C ALA A 386 -12.34 -15.90 -1.82
N THR A 387 -12.53 -14.59 -1.82
CA THR A 387 -13.76 -13.94 -2.31
C THR A 387 -13.73 -13.63 -3.80
N GLY A 388 -12.56 -13.61 -4.42
CA GLY A 388 -12.36 -13.25 -5.83
C GLY A 388 -12.58 -11.77 -6.16
N HIS A 389 -12.79 -10.91 -5.14
CA HIS A 389 -13.08 -9.49 -5.34
C HIS A 389 -11.91 -8.61 -4.89
N ARG A 390 -11.69 -7.52 -5.62
CA ARG A 390 -10.76 -6.47 -5.21
C ARG A 390 -11.33 -5.73 -3.99
N PRO A 391 -10.69 -5.80 -2.82
CA PRO A 391 -11.16 -5.09 -1.63
C PRO A 391 -10.78 -3.61 -1.67
N GLY A 392 -11.59 -2.77 -0.99
CA GLY A 392 -11.36 -1.32 -0.94
C GLY A 392 -10.02 -0.93 -0.33
N TRP A 393 -9.52 -1.70 0.63
CA TRP A 393 -8.27 -1.41 1.32
C TRP A 393 -7.02 -1.44 0.40
N TRP A 394 -7.09 -2.11 -0.77
CA TRP A 394 -5.98 -2.07 -1.73
C TRP A 394 -5.69 -0.67 -2.26
N THR A 395 -6.60 0.28 -2.12
CA THR A 395 -6.39 1.67 -2.53
C THR A 395 -5.20 2.32 -1.83
N VAL A 396 -4.83 1.89 -0.60
CA VAL A 396 -3.62 2.40 0.08
C VAL A 396 -2.32 1.86 -0.52
N LEU A 397 -2.38 0.72 -1.19
CA LEU A 397 -1.23 0.11 -1.87
C LEU A 397 -1.18 0.49 -3.35
N LEU A 398 -2.34 0.54 -3.98
CA LEU A 398 -2.54 0.74 -5.41
C LEU A 398 -3.55 1.88 -5.61
N PRO A 399 -3.11 3.14 -5.53
CA PRO A 399 -3.97 4.31 -5.71
C PRO A 399 -4.66 4.30 -7.07
N GLN A 400 -6.01 4.51 -7.07
CA GLN A 400 -6.84 4.49 -8.29
C GLN A 400 -7.90 5.59 -8.28
#